data_905879bf2d9a8d0bcc35ab10e3f4b474
#
_entry.id   905879bf2d9a8d0bcc35ab10e3f4b474
#
_cell.length_a   1.000
_cell.length_b   1.000
_cell.length_c   1.000
_cell.angle_alpha   90.00
_cell.angle_beta   90.00
_cell.angle_gamma   90.00
#
_symmetry.space_group_name_H-M   'P 1'
#
loop_
_entity.id
_entity.type
_entity.pdbx_description
1 polymer ?
#
loop_
_entity_poly.entity_id
_entity_poly.type
_entity_poly.pdbx_seq_one_letter_code
_entity_poly.pdbx_strand_id
1 'polypeptide(L)'
;MRKHLSLLAALLAAILTLTACGGGSSSDKTKVRVGASPVPHAKILEYVRDNLAAEAGIEIEIKEFDDYVLPNSSLNDGSLDANYFQHLPYLEAEMKEKGYRFAHGEGVHIEPLSVFSQKHTDLSTVPDGGVVAINSDVTNQYRALKLLEQAGLLKNLTKDSTVLNLTAEQNPRGLDFKENQPEINVQLLSDPGFDLVFVNSNFILSANLDTSNALLVEQVENNPYANILVWREDNTNQGVKKLDELLHSQQVKDFIKQTWPKGEVRASS
;
A
#
# COMPACT_ATOMS: atom_id res chain seq x y z
N MET A 1 53.46 -44.67 -41.19
CA MET A 1 52.01 -44.28 -41.12
C MET A 1 51.34 -44.51 -39.80
N ARG A 2 51.78 -45.46 -38.93
CA ARG A 2 51.10 -45.71 -37.61
C ARG A 2 51.42 -44.68 -36.49
N LYS A 3 52.57 -43.96 -36.57
CA LYS A 3 52.98 -42.99 -35.54
C LYS A 3 52.28 -41.62 -35.62
N HIS A 4 51.76 -41.24 -36.78
CA HIS A 4 51.00 -39.95 -36.91
C HIS A 4 49.52 -40.03 -36.55
N LEU A 5 48.94 -41.25 -36.56
CA LEU A 5 47.57 -41.44 -36.16
C LEU A 5 47.38 -41.32 -34.63
N SER A 6 48.41 -41.67 -33.86
CA SER A 6 48.37 -41.59 -32.40
C SER A 6 48.50 -40.16 -31.87
N LEU A 7 49.15 -39.27 -32.57
CA LEU A 7 49.26 -37.86 -32.19
C LEU A 7 47.96 -37.06 -32.48
N LEU A 8 47.27 -37.41 -33.59
CA LEU A 8 45.96 -36.75 -33.86
C LEU A 8 44.87 -37.13 -32.87
N ALA A 9 44.86 -38.37 -32.39
CA ALA A 9 43.90 -38.85 -31.38
C ALA A 9 44.11 -38.17 -30.01
N ALA A 10 45.39 -37.89 -29.66
CA ALA A 10 45.72 -37.20 -28.40
C ALA A 10 45.35 -35.69 -28.43
N LEU A 11 45.44 -35.03 -29.62
CA LEU A 11 45.03 -33.62 -29.77
C LEU A 11 43.51 -33.45 -29.77
N LEU A 12 42.73 -34.41 -30.32
CA LEU A 12 41.27 -34.35 -30.27
C LEU A 12 40.73 -34.59 -28.86
N ALA A 13 41.38 -35.40 -28.01
CA ALA A 13 40.98 -35.63 -26.63
C ALA A 13 41.27 -34.42 -25.71
N ALA A 14 42.24 -33.59 -26.02
CA ALA A 14 42.56 -32.37 -25.24
C ALA A 14 41.64 -31.19 -25.55
N ILE A 15 40.92 -31.19 -26.67
CA ILE A 15 39.95 -30.11 -27.02
C ILE A 15 38.58 -30.32 -26.39
N LEU A 16 38.26 -31.55 -25.98
CA LEU A 16 36.95 -31.88 -25.35
C LEU A 16 36.90 -31.60 -23.85
N THR A 17 38.00 -31.22 -23.19
CA THR A 17 38.04 -30.94 -21.76
C THR A 17 38.00 -29.44 -21.42
N LEU A 18 37.98 -28.53 -22.38
CA LEU A 18 37.95 -27.08 -22.15
C LEU A 18 36.57 -26.44 -22.27
N THR A 19 35.50 -27.21 -22.53
CA THR A 19 34.13 -26.68 -22.63
C THR A 19 33.26 -26.90 -21.37
N ALA A 20 33.88 -27.31 -20.25
CA ALA A 20 33.13 -27.63 -18.99
C ALA A 20 33.32 -26.60 -17.87
N CYS A 21 33.75 -25.37 -18.18
CA CYS A 21 33.79 -24.28 -17.18
C CYS A 21 33.27 -22.97 -17.78
N GLY A 22 31.98 -22.92 -18.05
CA GLY A 22 31.30 -21.73 -18.56
C GLY A 22 29.80 -21.76 -18.32
N GLY A 23 29.36 -22.64 -17.42
CA GLY A 23 28.00 -22.60 -16.91
C GLY A 23 27.91 -21.61 -15.76
N GLY A 24 27.93 -20.31 -16.06
CA GLY A 24 27.33 -19.33 -15.17
C GLY A 24 25.85 -19.72 -15.03
N SER A 25 25.49 -20.35 -13.92
CA SER A 25 24.11 -20.43 -13.52
C SER A 25 23.61 -18.99 -13.42
N SER A 26 23.03 -18.47 -14.48
CA SER A 26 21.98 -17.48 -14.31
C SER A 26 20.92 -18.23 -13.51
N SER A 27 20.94 -18.10 -12.18
CA SER A 27 19.80 -18.48 -11.39
C SER A 27 18.64 -17.68 -11.96
N ASP A 28 17.75 -18.32 -12.73
CA ASP A 28 16.55 -17.69 -13.22
C ASP A 28 15.82 -17.12 -12.00
N LYS A 29 15.89 -15.79 -11.86
CA LYS A 29 15.21 -15.09 -10.77
C LYS A 29 13.71 -15.28 -10.94
N THR A 30 13.05 -15.58 -9.85
CA THR A 30 11.59 -15.67 -9.88
C THR A 30 11.00 -14.26 -10.01
N LYS A 31 10.33 -13.98 -11.12
CA LYS A 31 9.70 -12.69 -11.38
C LYS A 31 8.42 -12.54 -10.56
N VAL A 32 8.23 -11.37 -9.95
CA VAL A 32 7.04 -10.99 -9.17
C VAL A 32 6.51 -9.65 -9.68
N ARG A 33 5.31 -9.66 -10.26
CA ARG A 33 4.62 -8.46 -10.73
C ARG A 33 3.74 -7.93 -9.59
N VAL A 34 4.04 -6.73 -9.11
CA VAL A 34 3.38 -6.14 -7.94
C VAL A 34 2.70 -4.83 -8.31
N GLY A 35 1.39 -4.75 -8.04
CA GLY A 35 0.65 -3.48 -8.13
C GLY A 35 0.79 -2.69 -6.83
N ALA A 36 1.04 -1.39 -6.92
CA ALA A 36 1.24 -0.53 -5.76
C ALA A 36 0.80 0.91 -6.01
N SER A 37 0.43 1.63 -4.94
CA SER A 37 0.34 3.09 -5.02
C SER A 37 1.75 3.70 -5.09
N PRO A 38 1.94 4.87 -5.74
CA PRO A 38 3.28 5.41 -5.99
C PRO A 38 4.09 5.65 -4.71
N VAL A 39 3.50 6.30 -3.70
CA VAL A 39 4.13 6.62 -2.42
C VAL A 39 3.14 6.29 -1.29
N PRO A 40 3.56 5.58 -0.25
CA PRO A 40 4.91 5.07 0.04
C PRO A 40 5.20 3.70 -0.59
N HIS A 41 4.22 2.99 -1.09
CA HIS A 41 4.23 1.56 -1.42
C HIS A 41 5.25 1.22 -2.51
N ALA A 42 5.16 1.84 -3.70
CA ALA A 42 6.13 1.59 -4.78
C ALA A 42 7.54 1.99 -4.33
N LYS A 43 7.69 3.05 -3.55
CA LYS A 43 8.99 3.49 -3.03
C LYS A 43 9.63 2.48 -2.07
N ILE A 44 8.82 1.81 -1.24
CA ILE A 44 9.27 0.70 -0.40
C ILE A 44 9.65 -0.51 -1.25
N LEU A 45 8.84 -0.86 -2.26
CA LEU A 45 9.14 -1.94 -3.19
C LEU A 45 10.40 -1.68 -4.02
N GLU A 46 10.64 -0.43 -4.43
CA GLU A 46 11.88 -0.02 -5.12
C GLU A 46 13.10 -0.25 -4.24
N TYR A 47 13.04 0.13 -2.97
CA TYR A 47 14.10 -0.15 -2.02
C TYR A 47 14.38 -1.66 -1.91
N VAL A 48 13.35 -2.49 -1.79
CA VAL A 48 13.47 -3.96 -1.76
C VAL A 48 14.06 -4.48 -3.05
N ARG A 49 13.56 -4.03 -4.21
CA ARG A 49 14.06 -4.41 -5.55
C ARG A 49 15.55 -4.14 -5.70
N ASP A 50 15.96 -2.94 -5.32
CA ASP A 50 17.32 -2.44 -5.61
C ASP A 50 18.36 -2.96 -4.60
N ASN A 51 17.94 -3.31 -3.37
CA ASN A 51 18.87 -3.65 -2.30
C ASN A 51 18.78 -5.10 -1.81
N LEU A 52 17.61 -5.77 -1.92
CA LEU A 52 17.37 -7.06 -1.24
C LEU A 52 16.95 -8.18 -2.21
N ALA A 53 16.24 -7.87 -3.28
CA ALA A 53 15.61 -8.84 -4.17
C ALA A 53 16.62 -9.78 -4.85
N ALA A 54 17.79 -9.26 -5.23
CA ALA A 54 18.81 -10.03 -5.95
C ALA A 54 19.36 -11.20 -5.10
N GLU A 55 19.61 -10.97 -3.82
CA GLU A 55 20.10 -12.00 -2.89
C GLU A 55 19.01 -13.04 -2.60
N ALA A 56 17.74 -12.62 -2.54
CA ALA A 56 16.60 -13.52 -2.39
C ALA A 56 16.25 -14.31 -3.66
N GLY A 57 16.92 -14.02 -4.80
CA GLY A 57 16.66 -14.70 -6.08
C GLY A 57 15.32 -14.34 -6.68
N ILE A 58 14.81 -13.12 -6.45
CA ILE A 58 13.60 -12.60 -7.06
C ILE A 58 13.89 -11.36 -7.94
N GLU A 59 13.04 -11.14 -8.91
CA GLU A 59 12.98 -9.93 -9.74
C GLU A 59 11.61 -9.27 -9.53
N ILE A 60 11.58 -8.01 -9.11
CA ILE A 60 10.35 -7.30 -8.81
C ILE A 60 10.04 -6.35 -9.98
N GLU A 61 8.86 -6.55 -10.60
CA GLU A 61 8.26 -5.61 -11.55
C GLU A 61 7.14 -4.86 -10.85
N ILE A 62 7.30 -3.54 -10.70
CA ILE A 62 6.33 -2.67 -10.03
C ILE A 62 5.44 -2.03 -11.08
N LYS A 63 4.11 -2.12 -10.86
CA LYS A 63 3.09 -1.41 -11.64
C LYS A 63 2.37 -0.46 -10.70
N GLU A 64 2.47 0.83 -10.97
CA GLU A 64 1.83 1.87 -10.16
C GLU A 64 0.37 2.08 -10.56
N PHE A 65 -0.46 2.42 -9.57
CA PHE A 65 -1.88 2.74 -9.69
C PHE A 65 -2.21 3.96 -8.83
N ASP A 66 -2.98 4.89 -9.40
CA ASP A 66 -3.40 6.13 -8.74
C ASP A 66 -4.80 6.02 -8.10
N ASP A 67 -5.40 4.84 -8.08
CA ASP A 67 -6.71 4.52 -7.51
C ASP A 67 -6.68 3.26 -6.65
N TYR A 68 -7.77 2.98 -5.91
CA TYR A 68 -7.88 1.81 -5.04
C TYR A 68 -8.66 0.63 -5.65
N VAL A 69 -9.25 0.80 -6.85
CA VAL A 69 -10.09 -0.22 -7.50
C VAL A 69 -9.26 -1.16 -8.39
N LEU A 70 -8.40 -0.58 -9.23
CA LEU A 70 -7.65 -1.31 -10.23
C LEU A 70 -6.63 -2.32 -9.66
N PRO A 71 -5.93 -2.09 -8.53
CA PRO A 71 -4.98 -3.06 -8.02
C PRO A 71 -5.59 -4.43 -7.69
N ASN A 72 -6.77 -4.46 -7.05
CA ASN A 72 -7.46 -5.71 -6.72
C ASN A 72 -8.05 -6.39 -7.96
N SER A 73 -8.61 -5.65 -8.90
CA SER A 73 -9.11 -6.22 -10.15
C SER A 73 -7.98 -6.81 -11.01
N SER A 74 -6.83 -6.13 -11.09
CA SER A 74 -5.63 -6.62 -11.80
C SER A 74 -4.97 -7.84 -11.11
N LEU A 75 -5.09 -7.94 -9.79
CA LEU A 75 -4.66 -9.14 -9.07
C LEU A 75 -5.61 -10.31 -9.36
N ASN A 76 -6.91 -10.06 -9.36
CA ASN A 76 -7.92 -11.09 -9.60
C ASN A 76 -7.86 -11.66 -11.00
N ASP A 77 -7.60 -10.85 -12.04
CA ASP A 77 -7.48 -11.30 -13.43
C ASP A 77 -6.14 -11.97 -13.78
N GLY A 78 -5.17 -11.97 -12.84
CA GLY A 78 -3.85 -12.57 -13.02
C GLY A 78 -2.81 -11.67 -13.71
N SER A 79 -3.13 -10.42 -13.98
CA SER A 79 -2.16 -9.44 -14.51
C SER A 79 -1.06 -9.12 -13.50
N LEU A 80 -1.34 -9.30 -12.21
CA LEU A 80 -0.40 -9.17 -11.09
C LEU A 80 -0.24 -10.50 -10.35
N ASP A 81 0.90 -10.67 -9.70
CA ASP A 81 1.17 -11.78 -8.78
C ASP A 81 0.84 -11.38 -7.33
N ALA A 82 0.96 -10.09 -7.00
CA ALA A 82 0.61 -9.49 -5.72
C ALA A 82 0.21 -8.01 -5.89
N ASN A 83 -0.42 -7.42 -4.87
CA ASN A 83 -0.52 -5.98 -4.74
C ASN A 83 -0.14 -5.52 -3.32
N TYR A 84 0.28 -4.27 -3.21
CA TYR A 84 0.67 -3.62 -1.97
C TYR A 84 0.20 -2.16 -2.00
N PHE A 85 -0.99 -1.88 -1.44
CA PHE A 85 -1.62 -0.55 -1.45
C PHE A 85 -2.70 -0.40 -0.38
N GLN A 86 -3.14 -1.49 0.27
CA GLN A 86 -4.36 -1.58 1.07
C GLN A 86 -4.09 -2.13 2.47
N HIS A 87 -4.98 -1.82 3.39
CA HIS A 87 -5.03 -2.38 4.73
C HIS A 87 -6.06 -3.52 4.84
N LEU A 88 -5.94 -4.35 5.87
CA LEU A 88 -6.78 -5.54 6.03
C LEU A 88 -8.29 -5.25 6.03
N PRO A 89 -8.84 -4.25 6.74
CA PRO A 89 -10.28 -3.98 6.68
C PRO A 89 -10.79 -3.65 5.27
N TYR A 90 -10.00 -2.95 4.43
CA TYR A 90 -10.36 -2.69 3.04
C TYR A 90 -10.37 -3.97 2.21
N LEU A 91 -9.33 -4.80 2.35
CA LEU A 91 -9.25 -6.10 1.68
C LEU A 91 -10.46 -6.98 2.00
N GLU A 92 -10.83 -7.11 3.28
CA GLU A 92 -11.96 -7.92 3.72
C GLU A 92 -13.29 -7.43 3.12
N ALA A 93 -13.49 -6.11 3.06
CA ALA A 93 -14.67 -5.51 2.44
C ALA A 93 -14.74 -5.81 0.93
N GLU A 94 -13.63 -5.62 0.21
CA GLU A 94 -13.52 -5.93 -1.22
C GLU A 94 -13.73 -7.42 -1.52
N MET A 95 -13.12 -8.31 -0.74
CA MET A 95 -13.34 -9.75 -0.86
C MET A 95 -14.81 -10.13 -0.67
N LYS A 96 -15.48 -9.54 0.32
CA LYS A 96 -16.90 -9.77 0.59
C LYS A 96 -17.80 -9.23 -0.51
N GLU A 97 -17.52 -8.03 -1.01
CA GLU A 97 -18.36 -7.36 -2.01
C GLU A 97 -18.16 -7.93 -3.42
N LYS A 98 -16.92 -8.12 -3.83
CA LYS A 98 -16.55 -8.52 -5.19
C LYS A 98 -16.39 -10.03 -5.36
N GLY A 99 -16.35 -10.78 -4.26
CA GLY A 99 -16.13 -12.23 -4.29
C GLY A 99 -14.68 -12.63 -4.59
N TYR A 100 -13.72 -11.75 -4.37
CA TYR A 100 -12.30 -12.05 -4.56
C TYR A 100 -11.82 -13.11 -3.57
N ARG A 101 -10.87 -13.93 -4.03
CA ARG A 101 -10.24 -14.99 -3.23
C ARG A 101 -8.77 -14.68 -3.06
N PHE A 102 -8.47 -13.91 -2.04
CA PHE A 102 -7.12 -13.42 -1.74
C PHE A 102 -6.63 -13.92 -0.39
N ALA A 103 -5.31 -14.05 -0.28
CA ALA A 103 -4.56 -14.21 0.94
C ALA A 103 -3.63 -13.02 1.12
N HIS A 104 -3.12 -12.81 2.31
CA HIS A 104 -2.28 -11.66 2.64
C HIS A 104 -1.18 -12.02 3.64
N GLY A 105 -0.14 -11.17 3.70
CA GLY A 105 0.88 -11.15 4.74
C GLY A 105 0.43 -10.37 5.97
N GLU A 106 1.35 -10.19 6.90
CA GLU A 106 1.20 -9.33 8.07
C GLU A 106 1.30 -7.84 7.69
N GLY A 107 1.02 -6.94 8.65
CA GLY A 107 1.14 -5.51 8.42
C GLY A 107 2.59 -5.07 8.23
N VAL A 108 2.87 -4.36 7.14
CA VAL A 108 4.21 -3.83 6.81
C VAL A 108 4.40 -2.42 7.37
N HIS A 109 3.45 -1.52 7.12
CA HIS A 109 3.50 -0.14 7.60
C HIS A 109 2.11 0.43 7.83
N ILE A 110 2.05 1.54 8.55
CA ILE A 110 0.83 2.29 8.83
C ILE A 110 0.96 3.70 8.26
N GLU A 111 -0.12 4.18 7.66
CA GLU A 111 -0.30 5.53 7.14
C GLU A 111 -1.43 6.21 7.90
N PRO A 112 -1.14 7.20 8.79
CA PRO A 112 -2.18 7.90 9.51
C PRO A 112 -3.12 8.66 8.57
N LEU A 113 -4.44 8.50 8.76
CA LEU A 113 -5.43 9.32 8.08
C LEU A 113 -5.38 10.74 8.64
N SER A 114 -5.52 11.75 7.77
CA SER A 114 -5.47 13.16 8.17
C SER A 114 -6.69 13.92 7.70
N VAL A 115 -7.08 14.95 8.46
CA VAL A 115 -8.12 15.90 8.07
C VAL A 115 -7.55 17.31 7.97
N PHE A 116 -7.93 17.99 6.92
CA PHE A 116 -7.47 19.34 6.57
C PHE A 116 -8.65 20.30 6.42
N SER A 117 -8.35 21.58 6.50
CA SER A 117 -9.27 22.67 6.16
C SER A 117 -8.50 23.86 5.58
N GLN A 118 -9.10 24.52 4.59
CA GLN A 118 -8.66 25.87 4.18
C GLN A 118 -9.30 26.99 4.99
N LYS A 119 -10.47 26.70 5.60
CA LYS A 119 -11.29 27.71 6.29
C LYS A 119 -11.01 27.78 7.79
N HIS A 120 -10.62 26.65 8.37
CA HIS A 120 -10.54 26.48 9.80
C HIS A 120 -9.11 26.14 10.23
N THR A 121 -8.68 26.70 11.33
CA THR A 121 -7.40 26.36 12.00
C THR A 121 -7.63 25.51 13.26
N ASP A 122 -8.91 25.31 13.62
CA ASP A 122 -9.32 24.52 14.78
C ASP A 122 -10.70 23.90 14.50
N LEU A 123 -10.90 22.65 14.91
CA LEU A 123 -12.15 21.90 14.69
C LEU A 123 -13.36 22.53 15.40
N SER A 124 -13.15 23.27 16.49
CA SER A 124 -14.22 23.97 17.21
C SER A 124 -14.87 25.09 16.39
N THR A 125 -14.17 25.61 15.37
CA THR A 125 -14.65 26.70 14.50
C THR A 125 -15.46 26.19 13.30
N VAL A 126 -15.50 24.88 13.06
CA VAL A 126 -16.35 24.27 12.04
C VAL A 126 -17.81 24.53 12.38
N PRO A 127 -18.64 25.08 11.47
CA PRO A 127 -20.03 25.41 11.79
C PRO A 127 -20.90 24.15 11.89
N ASP A 128 -22.07 24.31 12.52
CA ASP A 128 -23.14 23.32 12.38
C ASP A 128 -23.58 23.26 10.92
N GLY A 129 -23.79 22.04 10.40
CA GLY A 129 -24.01 21.82 8.96
C GLY A 129 -22.75 21.91 8.12
N GLY A 130 -21.56 22.00 8.72
CA GLY A 130 -20.28 22.07 7.98
C GLY A 130 -20.13 20.92 7.00
N VAL A 131 -19.60 21.23 5.81
CA VAL A 131 -19.48 20.27 4.69
C VAL A 131 -18.15 19.50 4.81
N VAL A 132 -18.23 18.18 4.78
CA VAL A 132 -17.09 17.26 4.99
C VAL A 132 -16.90 16.37 3.77
N ALA A 133 -15.75 16.46 3.10
CA ALA A 133 -15.34 15.51 2.08
C ALA A 133 -14.77 14.24 2.75
N ILE A 134 -15.31 13.10 2.40
CA ILE A 134 -14.98 11.81 3.01
C ILE A 134 -14.92 10.70 1.94
N ASN A 135 -14.19 9.62 2.22
CA ASN A 135 -14.07 8.49 1.31
C ASN A 135 -15.42 7.78 1.10
N SER A 136 -15.66 7.34 -0.13
CA SER A 136 -16.85 6.54 -0.48
C SER A 136 -16.73 5.07 -0.05
N ASP A 137 -15.51 4.53 0.09
CA ASP A 137 -15.35 3.18 0.63
C ASP A 137 -15.67 3.14 2.13
N VAL A 138 -16.48 2.17 2.52
CA VAL A 138 -17.04 2.09 3.88
C VAL A 138 -15.98 1.94 4.98
N THR A 139 -14.81 1.41 4.66
CA THR A 139 -13.76 1.14 5.66
C THR A 139 -12.97 2.38 6.00
N ASN A 140 -12.49 3.15 5.01
CA ASN A 140 -11.87 4.45 5.24
C ASN A 140 -12.89 5.50 5.68
N GLN A 141 -14.15 5.39 5.24
CA GLN A 141 -15.25 6.22 5.74
C GLN A 141 -15.44 6.02 7.24
N TYR A 142 -15.57 4.77 7.71
CA TYR A 142 -15.70 4.48 9.14
C TYR A 142 -14.49 4.96 9.95
N ARG A 143 -13.28 4.78 9.41
CA ARG A 143 -12.03 5.28 10.00
C ARG A 143 -12.07 6.80 10.21
N ALA A 144 -12.54 7.55 9.20
CA ALA A 144 -12.72 9.00 9.29
C ALA A 144 -13.82 9.40 10.28
N LEU A 145 -14.96 8.71 10.29
CA LEU A 145 -16.03 8.94 11.28
C LEU A 145 -15.52 8.71 12.71
N LYS A 146 -14.73 7.68 12.95
CA LYS A 146 -14.13 7.42 14.26
C LYS A 146 -13.17 8.53 14.69
N LEU A 147 -12.44 9.12 13.75
CA LEU A 147 -11.55 10.24 14.02
C LEU A 147 -12.35 11.50 14.43
N LEU A 148 -13.50 11.77 13.78
CA LEU A 148 -14.42 12.82 14.19
C LEU A 148 -15.09 12.54 15.53
N GLU A 149 -15.40 11.29 15.85
CA GLU A 149 -15.91 10.90 17.16
C GLU A 149 -14.89 11.17 18.28
N GLN A 150 -13.62 10.81 18.06
CA GLN A 150 -12.54 11.12 19.00
C GLN A 150 -12.36 12.63 19.22
N ALA A 151 -12.59 13.42 18.17
CA ALA A 151 -12.57 14.88 18.25
C ALA A 151 -13.85 15.49 18.85
N GLY A 152 -14.87 14.69 19.21
CA GLY A 152 -16.11 15.14 19.81
C GLY A 152 -17.13 15.76 18.84
N LEU A 153 -16.89 15.65 17.52
CA LEU A 153 -17.81 16.13 16.49
C LEU A 153 -18.94 15.13 16.20
N LEU A 154 -18.65 13.85 16.36
CA LEU A 154 -19.63 12.75 16.31
C LEU A 154 -19.64 12.00 17.65
N LYS A 155 -20.62 11.14 17.88
CA LYS A 155 -20.71 10.33 19.10
C LYS A 155 -21.52 9.05 18.90
N ASN A 156 -21.32 8.07 19.78
CA ASN A 156 -22.07 6.82 19.84
C ASN A 156 -22.06 6.01 18.53
N LEU A 157 -20.92 6.06 17.78
CA LEU A 157 -20.76 5.30 16.55
C LEU A 157 -20.67 3.80 16.84
N THR A 158 -21.29 3.01 15.99
CA THR A 158 -21.16 1.56 15.97
C THR A 158 -20.30 1.12 14.80
N LYS A 159 -19.84 -0.13 14.78
CA LYS A 159 -19.06 -0.70 13.65
C LYS A 159 -19.80 -0.65 12.30
N ASP A 160 -21.12 -0.51 12.31
CA ASP A 160 -21.97 -0.47 11.12
C ASP A 160 -22.34 0.99 10.74
N SER A 161 -21.79 1.99 11.43
CA SER A 161 -22.04 3.41 11.13
C SER A 161 -21.40 3.82 9.81
N THR A 162 -22.20 4.43 8.94
CA THR A 162 -21.81 5.07 7.68
C THR A 162 -22.44 6.44 7.60
N VAL A 163 -21.97 7.31 6.73
CA VAL A 163 -22.57 8.65 6.54
C VAL A 163 -24.06 8.59 6.17
N LEU A 164 -24.49 7.50 5.55
CA LEU A 164 -25.88 7.31 5.10
C LEU A 164 -26.83 6.91 6.22
N ASN A 165 -26.32 6.39 7.35
CA ASN A 165 -27.17 5.88 8.44
C ASN A 165 -26.93 6.60 9.77
N LEU A 166 -26.15 7.69 9.81
CA LEU A 166 -25.97 8.49 11.02
C LEU A 166 -27.30 9.07 11.49
N THR A 167 -27.61 8.86 12.77
CA THR A 167 -28.75 9.51 13.41
C THR A 167 -28.40 10.94 13.84
N ALA A 168 -29.42 11.78 14.12
CA ALA A 168 -29.22 13.12 14.66
C ALA A 168 -28.49 13.10 16.03
N GLU A 169 -28.62 12.03 16.80
CA GLU A 169 -27.87 11.84 18.03
C GLU A 169 -26.39 11.58 17.76
N GLN A 170 -26.07 10.80 16.74
CA GLN A 170 -24.68 10.49 16.34
C GLN A 170 -23.98 11.67 15.66
N ASN A 171 -24.74 12.48 14.92
CA ASN A 171 -24.27 13.69 14.24
C ASN A 171 -24.97 14.94 14.80
N PRO A 172 -24.69 15.35 16.05
CA PRO A 172 -25.42 16.41 16.73
C PRO A 172 -25.25 17.79 16.12
N ARG A 173 -24.16 17.98 15.34
CA ARG A 173 -23.88 19.23 14.63
C ARG A 173 -24.43 19.23 13.19
N GLY A 174 -25.06 18.14 12.74
CA GLY A 174 -25.64 18.04 11.41
C GLY A 174 -24.61 18.18 10.29
N LEU A 175 -23.38 17.71 10.48
CA LEU A 175 -22.34 17.77 9.45
C LEU A 175 -22.85 17.13 8.15
N ASP A 176 -22.59 17.81 7.03
CA ASP A 176 -23.02 17.38 5.70
C ASP A 176 -21.88 16.65 4.98
N PHE A 177 -21.96 15.33 4.91
CA PHE A 177 -20.93 14.49 4.33
C PHE A 177 -21.08 14.34 2.82
N LYS A 178 -19.98 14.54 2.08
CA LYS A 178 -19.87 14.31 0.64
C LYS A 178 -18.88 13.18 0.38
N GLU A 179 -19.42 12.07 -0.13
CA GLU A 179 -18.63 10.87 -0.44
C GLU A 179 -17.92 11.04 -1.78
N ASN A 180 -16.62 10.78 -1.79
CA ASN A 180 -15.76 10.85 -2.95
C ASN A 180 -14.85 9.65 -3.06
N GLN A 181 -14.40 9.33 -4.28
CA GLN A 181 -13.26 8.43 -4.45
C GLN A 181 -12.04 9.02 -3.74
N PRO A 182 -11.23 8.23 -3.03
CA PRO A 182 -10.14 8.73 -2.18
C PRO A 182 -9.16 9.66 -2.90
N GLU A 183 -8.83 9.37 -4.16
CA GLU A 183 -7.92 10.15 -5.00
C GLU A 183 -8.45 11.56 -5.34
N ILE A 184 -9.77 11.75 -5.25
CA ILE A 184 -10.39 13.06 -5.50
C ILE A 184 -10.22 13.99 -4.30
N ASN A 185 -10.21 13.46 -3.08
CA ASN A 185 -10.19 14.27 -1.87
C ASN A 185 -8.99 15.22 -1.79
N VAL A 186 -7.82 14.81 -2.29
CA VAL A 186 -6.64 15.69 -2.30
C VAL A 186 -6.86 16.96 -3.13
N GLN A 187 -7.68 16.89 -4.20
CA GLN A 187 -7.99 18.03 -5.04
C GLN A 187 -8.99 18.99 -4.34
N LEU A 188 -9.84 18.46 -3.47
CA LEU A 188 -10.82 19.23 -2.71
C LEU A 188 -10.19 20.06 -1.58
N LEU A 189 -8.92 19.85 -1.27
CA LEU A 189 -8.19 20.68 -0.29
C LEU A 189 -8.18 22.18 -0.67
N SER A 190 -8.29 22.50 -1.95
CA SER A 190 -8.35 23.88 -2.44
C SER A 190 -9.78 24.39 -2.70
N ASP A 191 -10.80 23.56 -2.48
CA ASP A 191 -12.20 23.93 -2.72
C ASP A 191 -12.82 24.60 -1.48
N PRO A 192 -13.21 25.90 -1.55
CA PRO A 192 -13.84 26.59 -0.43
C PRO A 192 -15.26 26.07 -0.10
N GLY A 193 -15.81 25.16 -0.90
CA GLY A 193 -17.08 24.48 -0.62
C GLY A 193 -17.01 23.54 0.59
N PHE A 194 -15.82 23.06 0.95
CA PHE A 194 -15.65 22.13 2.05
C PHE A 194 -15.10 22.81 3.32
N ASP A 195 -15.61 22.40 4.46
CA ASP A 195 -15.11 22.80 5.77
C ASP A 195 -14.02 21.84 6.27
N LEU A 196 -14.18 20.55 6.02
CA LEU A 196 -13.19 19.50 6.33
C LEU A 196 -12.99 18.60 5.12
N VAL A 197 -11.75 18.17 4.89
CA VAL A 197 -11.40 17.21 3.85
C VAL A 197 -10.52 16.10 4.44
N PHE A 198 -10.99 14.87 4.39
CA PHE A 198 -10.21 13.68 4.77
C PHE A 198 -9.35 13.21 3.60
N VAL A 199 -8.07 13.01 3.84
CA VAL A 199 -7.12 12.56 2.81
C VAL A 199 -6.25 11.43 3.36
N ASN A 200 -6.17 10.32 2.62
CA ASN A 200 -5.24 9.24 2.91
C ASN A 200 -3.79 9.66 2.64
N SER A 201 -2.86 9.20 3.49
CA SER A 201 -1.48 9.67 3.47
C SER A 201 -0.75 9.43 2.14
N ASN A 202 -1.03 8.32 1.44
CA ASN A 202 -0.44 8.09 0.12
C ASN A 202 -0.74 9.21 -0.89
N PHE A 203 -1.96 9.78 -0.89
CA PHE A 203 -2.31 10.90 -1.76
C PHE A 203 -1.68 12.21 -1.30
N ILE A 204 -1.55 12.43 0.03
CA ILE A 204 -0.82 13.58 0.59
C ILE A 204 0.65 13.53 0.14
N LEU A 205 1.28 12.38 0.29
CA LEU A 205 2.69 12.16 -0.06
C LEU A 205 2.92 12.28 -1.57
N SER A 206 2.03 11.71 -2.39
CA SER A 206 2.11 11.81 -3.86
C SER A 206 1.96 13.26 -4.34
N ALA A 207 1.15 14.07 -3.65
CA ALA A 207 0.98 15.49 -3.93
C ALA A 207 2.06 16.39 -3.30
N ASN A 208 3.02 15.82 -2.56
CA ASN A 208 4.05 16.56 -1.80
C ASN A 208 3.47 17.63 -0.85
N LEU A 209 2.33 17.32 -0.22
CA LEU A 209 1.69 18.23 0.73
C LEU A 209 2.30 18.10 2.12
N ASP A 210 2.33 19.22 2.85
CA ASP A 210 2.81 19.24 4.23
C ASP A 210 1.67 18.82 5.19
N THR A 211 1.92 17.77 5.96
CA THR A 211 0.98 17.26 6.97
C THR A 211 0.94 18.13 8.23
N SER A 212 1.86 19.07 8.41
CA SER A 212 1.91 19.97 9.59
C SER A 212 0.68 20.85 9.73
N ASN A 213 -0.07 21.09 8.64
CA ASN A 213 -1.30 21.87 8.61
C ASN A 213 -2.56 21.03 8.82
N ALA A 214 -2.45 19.72 9.07
CA ALA A 214 -3.60 18.89 9.38
C ALA A 214 -4.24 19.31 10.71
N LEU A 215 -5.57 19.47 10.72
CA LEU A 215 -6.34 19.77 11.94
C LEU A 215 -6.37 18.59 12.91
N LEU A 216 -6.30 17.38 12.35
CA LEU A 216 -6.32 16.15 13.11
C LEU A 216 -5.58 15.07 12.31
N VAL A 217 -4.78 14.28 13.01
CA VAL A 217 -4.04 13.14 12.45
C VAL A 217 -4.36 11.92 13.30
N GLU A 218 -4.63 10.81 12.64
CA GLU A 218 -4.92 9.55 13.29
C GLU A 218 -3.71 9.03 14.10
N GLN A 219 -4.00 8.40 15.23
CA GLN A 219 -2.95 7.77 16.04
C GLN A 219 -2.51 6.43 15.45
N VAL A 220 -1.24 6.10 15.62
CA VAL A 220 -0.62 4.89 15.05
C VAL A 220 -0.66 3.70 16.02
N GLU A 221 -0.62 3.96 17.32
CA GLU A 221 -0.62 2.93 18.35
C GLU A 221 -1.95 2.12 18.34
N ASN A 222 -1.82 0.79 18.25
CA ASN A 222 -2.98 -0.13 18.15
C ASN A 222 -3.90 0.14 16.93
N ASN A 223 -3.34 0.68 15.86
CA ASN A 223 -4.06 1.02 14.64
C ASN A 223 -4.25 -0.25 13.78
N PRO A 224 -5.50 -0.66 13.43
CA PRO A 224 -5.76 -1.87 12.66
C PRO A 224 -5.56 -1.70 11.15
N TYR A 225 -5.18 -0.50 10.70
CA TYR A 225 -5.08 -0.15 9.28
C TYR A 225 -3.64 -0.27 8.74
N ALA A 226 -2.87 -1.23 9.24
CA ALA A 226 -1.57 -1.53 8.66
C ALA A 226 -1.72 -2.04 7.22
N ASN A 227 -0.89 -1.52 6.32
CA ASN A 227 -0.86 -1.92 4.92
C ASN A 227 -0.14 -3.25 4.75
N ILE A 228 -0.68 -4.12 3.89
CA ILE A 228 -0.34 -5.52 3.72
C ILE A 228 -0.01 -5.85 2.27
N LEU A 229 0.86 -6.84 2.06
CA LEU A 229 1.01 -7.48 0.76
C LEU A 229 -0.12 -8.51 0.56
N VAL A 230 -0.77 -8.48 -0.60
CA VAL A 230 -1.92 -9.33 -0.93
C VAL A 230 -1.65 -10.11 -2.21
N TRP A 231 -2.09 -11.38 -2.25
CA TRP A 231 -1.98 -12.26 -3.42
C TRP A 231 -3.21 -13.15 -3.55
N ARG A 232 -3.40 -13.80 -4.69
CA ARG A 232 -4.49 -14.77 -4.84
C ARG A 232 -4.26 -16.01 -3.97
N GLU A 233 -5.33 -16.60 -3.41
CA GLU A 233 -5.25 -17.84 -2.63
C GLU A 233 -4.58 -18.99 -3.38
N ASP A 234 -4.77 -19.06 -4.70
CA ASP A 234 -4.19 -20.08 -5.58
C ASP A 234 -2.81 -19.74 -6.12
N ASN A 235 -2.17 -18.68 -5.59
CA ASN A 235 -0.86 -18.25 -6.02
C ASN A 235 0.21 -19.32 -5.79
N THR A 236 0.91 -19.71 -6.86
CA THR A 236 2.02 -20.67 -6.84
C THR A 236 3.39 -20.03 -6.98
N ASN A 237 3.45 -18.71 -7.20
CA ASN A 237 4.70 -17.97 -7.34
C ASN A 237 5.41 -17.82 -6.00
N GLN A 238 6.46 -18.62 -5.79
CA GLN A 238 7.24 -18.62 -4.53
C GLN A 238 7.95 -17.27 -4.28
N GLY A 239 8.14 -16.45 -5.31
CA GLY A 239 8.71 -15.11 -5.18
C GLY A 239 7.83 -14.18 -4.34
N VAL A 240 6.51 -14.37 -4.33
CA VAL A 240 5.58 -13.55 -3.52
C VAL A 240 5.83 -13.74 -2.03
N LYS A 241 6.05 -14.99 -1.56
CA LYS A 241 6.37 -15.25 -0.15
C LYS A 241 7.71 -14.64 0.25
N LYS A 242 8.72 -14.75 -0.62
CA LYS A 242 10.01 -14.11 -0.39
C LYS A 242 9.90 -12.59 -0.33
N LEU A 243 9.07 -11.99 -1.19
CA LEU A 243 8.80 -10.55 -1.15
C LEU A 243 8.14 -10.15 0.17
N ASP A 244 7.15 -10.93 0.64
CA ASP A 244 6.50 -10.70 1.93
C ASP A 244 7.51 -10.72 3.10
N GLU A 245 8.38 -11.74 3.13
CA GLU A 245 9.47 -11.83 4.12
C GLU A 245 10.42 -10.62 4.07
N LEU A 246 10.79 -10.17 2.86
CA LEU A 246 11.67 -9.01 2.69
C LEU A 246 11.03 -7.71 3.16
N LEU A 247 9.72 -7.53 2.94
CA LEU A 247 8.98 -6.35 3.39
C LEU A 247 8.96 -6.21 4.92
N HIS A 248 9.08 -7.33 5.65
CA HIS A 248 9.15 -7.35 7.12
C HIS A 248 10.58 -7.30 7.69
N SER A 249 11.59 -7.20 6.82
CA SER A 249 13.00 -7.14 7.23
C SER A 249 13.32 -5.86 8.02
N GLN A 250 14.36 -5.95 8.88
CA GLN A 250 14.84 -4.79 9.62
C GLN A 250 15.31 -3.68 8.67
N GLN A 251 15.89 -4.03 7.52
CA GLN A 251 16.33 -3.06 6.51
C GLN A 251 15.17 -2.21 5.97
N VAL A 252 14.00 -2.82 5.72
CA VAL A 252 12.81 -2.09 5.27
C VAL A 252 12.25 -1.23 6.39
N LYS A 253 12.21 -1.70 7.64
CA LYS A 253 11.80 -0.89 8.79
C LYS A 253 12.69 0.34 8.97
N ASP A 254 13.99 0.18 8.84
CA ASP A 254 14.97 1.26 8.93
C ASP A 254 14.83 2.25 7.76
N PHE A 255 14.61 1.74 6.54
CA PHE A 255 14.33 2.56 5.36
C PHE A 255 13.09 3.43 5.56
N ILE A 256 11.98 2.86 6.02
CA ILE A 256 10.74 3.60 6.31
C ILE A 256 11.00 4.72 7.31
N LYS A 257 11.67 4.40 8.43
CA LYS A 257 11.99 5.38 9.48
C LYS A 257 12.89 6.52 8.98
N GLN A 258 13.84 6.23 8.10
CA GLN A 258 14.76 7.24 7.55
C GLN A 258 14.09 8.10 6.48
N THR A 259 13.22 7.51 5.66
CA THR A 259 12.55 8.21 4.56
C THR A 259 11.43 9.11 5.04
N TRP A 260 10.69 8.71 6.08
CA TRP A 260 9.57 9.47 6.66
C TRP A 260 9.77 9.77 8.14
N PRO A 261 10.79 10.61 8.48
CA PRO A 261 11.18 10.84 9.88
C PRO A 261 10.14 11.59 10.71
N LYS A 262 9.19 12.30 10.07
CA LYS A 262 8.09 12.99 10.74
C LYS A 262 6.93 12.06 11.12
N GLY A 263 6.95 10.81 10.63
CA GLY A 263 5.96 9.78 10.96
C GLY A 263 4.75 9.73 10.03
N GLU A 264 4.84 10.31 8.84
CA GLU A 264 3.82 10.20 7.80
C GLU A 264 3.60 8.74 7.35
N VAL A 265 4.65 7.94 7.49
CA VAL A 265 4.65 6.48 7.31
C VAL A 265 5.43 5.85 8.45
N ARG A 266 4.87 4.84 9.08
CA ARG A 266 5.54 4.12 10.19
C ARG A 266 5.54 2.63 9.94
N ALA A 267 6.70 1.99 10.11
CA ALA A 267 6.77 0.53 10.05
C ALA A 267 5.87 -0.08 11.14
N SER A 268 5.19 -1.16 10.78
CA SER A 268 4.46 -1.99 11.75
C SER A 268 5.44 -2.66 12.72
N SER A 269 4.97 -2.88 13.92
CA SER A 269 5.77 -3.49 15.02
C SER A 269 6.10 -4.96 14.75
#